data_1f8349f0ae5d0d2a8204bd5cbd0ae09a
#
_entry.id   1f8349f0ae5d0d2a8204bd5cbd0ae09a
#
_cell.length_a   1.000
_cell.length_b   1.000
_cell.length_c   1.000
_cell.angle_alpha   90.00
_cell.angle_beta   90.00
_cell.angle_gamma   90.00
#
_symmetry.space_group_name_H-M   'P 1'
#
loop_
_entity.id
_entity.type
_entity.pdbx_description
1 polymer ?
#
loop_
_entity_poly.entity_id
_entity_poly.type
_entity_poly.pdbx_seq_one_letter_code
_entity_poly.pdbx_strand_id
1 'polypeptide(L)'
;MRIINTLLFVMFALSANAADGTVGTVSVQKGNNVSVNGEAPLSLTLDGKDHQSCQFLSKRAPDENHEFTWKEVTTTRGGELAEMLGDQLRSIDSLVVKGNINDDDFHTMWDASLHGNLSVINLENAVVENNAIPDNAFYHANEQYEGDSNERFYYIALRRIILPDGLEKIGNSAFYQAYALRQVNFPSSLRYLGEYAFNATKLEINPLVIPEGVEEISKYAFAFCRELKGKVVLPSTMKSIGEWAFYGCPITSINFLEGLESIGRNAFWQCDLREVTLPGSCRFSKWGGQFGLNWHLEKITFADGPTEIPDYFAVNCVRLREVNFPHTIKHIGVQAFDLCISLKRLEFPLGMQSLGEEALAGLDSLECIVFPASMTSLGTNSCAYWRDIKEIYCAAMEPPVCDPTDGGVFSGFGFPDGFDTPVVYIPKGTINKYKDTSHNCMGWEKFWNYVEIDPSEFPTTAIDSPAIVETQSKDNSIYDLMGRKVERPQKGNIYIQNGKKFVAK
;
A
#
# COMPACT_ATOMS: atom_id res chain seq x y z
N MET A 1 -15.47 5.09 -17.16
CA MET A 1 -14.68 5.08 -15.91
C MET A 1 -15.54 4.80 -14.67
N ARG A 2 -16.66 5.50 -14.40
CA ARG A 2 -17.58 5.17 -13.26
C ARG A 2 -18.02 3.70 -13.21
N ILE A 3 -18.28 3.06 -14.34
CA ILE A 3 -18.71 1.66 -14.41
C ILE A 3 -17.59 0.71 -14.00
N ILE A 4 -16.35 1.01 -14.31
CA ILE A 4 -15.18 0.18 -13.93
C ILE A 4 -14.92 0.29 -12.43
N ASN A 5 -15.05 1.47 -11.84
CA ASN A 5 -14.89 1.65 -10.39
C ASN A 5 -16.01 0.97 -9.60
N THR A 6 -17.27 1.00 -10.10
CA THR A 6 -18.40 0.30 -9.48
C THR A 6 -18.26 -1.23 -9.62
N LEU A 7 -17.75 -1.72 -10.75
CA LEU A 7 -17.47 -3.15 -10.96
C LEU A 7 -16.30 -3.64 -10.09
N LEU A 8 -15.25 -2.85 -9.91
CA LEU A 8 -14.20 -3.13 -8.94
C LEU A 8 -14.77 -3.17 -7.51
N PHE A 9 -15.65 -2.23 -7.13
CA PHE A 9 -16.27 -2.19 -5.81
C PHE A 9 -17.15 -3.44 -5.55
N VAL A 10 -17.91 -3.90 -6.53
CA VAL A 10 -18.72 -5.13 -6.45
C VAL A 10 -17.83 -6.38 -6.35
N MET A 11 -16.77 -6.48 -7.13
CA MET A 11 -15.82 -7.59 -7.02
C MET A 11 -15.12 -7.62 -5.65
N PHE A 12 -14.86 -6.47 -5.03
CA PHE A 12 -14.21 -6.37 -3.72
C PHE A 12 -15.15 -6.67 -2.55
N ALA A 13 -16.41 -6.26 -2.62
CA ALA A 13 -17.44 -6.61 -1.60
C ALA A 13 -17.68 -8.14 -1.56
N LEU A 14 -17.55 -8.82 -2.70
CA LEU A 14 -17.70 -10.26 -2.84
C LEU A 14 -16.55 -11.04 -2.22
N SER A 15 -15.32 -10.50 -2.28
CA SER A 15 -14.14 -11.16 -1.70
C SER A 15 -14.07 -11.05 -0.18
N ALA A 16 -14.66 -10.02 0.42
CA ALA A 16 -14.69 -9.83 1.87
C ALA A 16 -15.67 -10.79 2.58
N ASN A 17 -16.77 -11.17 1.92
CA ASN A 17 -17.78 -12.07 2.49
C ASN A 17 -17.50 -13.57 2.27
N ALA A 18 -16.56 -13.94 1.41
CA ALA A 18 -16.22 -15.34 1.15
C ALA A 18 -15.43 -16.03 2.29
N ALA A 19 -14.98 -15.25 3.28
CA ALA A 19 -14.23 -15.79 4.42
C ALA A 19 -15.12 -16.58 5.42
N ASP A 20 -16.44 -16.34 5.44
CA ASP A 20 -17.38 -16.96 6.40
C ASP A 20 -18.23 -18.10 5.83
N GLY A 21 -17.95 -18.55 4.60
CA GLY A 21 -18.69 -19.68 4.01
C GLY A 21 -20.15 -19.37 3.65
N THR A 22 -20.60 -18.14 3.75
CA THR A 22 -21.93 -17.70 3.32
C THR A 22 -21.88 -17.26 1.86
N VAL A 23 -22.73 -17.85 1.07
CA VAL A 23 -22.85 -17.65 -0.36
C VAL A 23 -24.00 -16.69 -0.64
N GLY A 24 -23.76 -15.60 -1.35
CA GLY A 24 -24.78 -14.63 -1.73
C GLY A 24 -24.81 -14.37 -3.23
N THR A 25 -25.97 -14.02 -3.76
CA THR A 25 -26.16 -13.60 -5.15
C THR A 25 -26.09 -12.09 -5.27
N VAL A 26 -25.34 -11.57 -6.24
CA VAL A 26 -25.32 -10.16 -6.60
C VAL A 26 -26.00 -9.98 -7.93
N SER A 27 -27.03 -9.14 -7.98
CA SER A 27 -27.66 -8.71 -9.23
C SER A 27 -27.44 -7.22 -9.46
N VAL A 28 -26.97 -6.87 -10.66
CA VAL A 28 -26.82 -5.49 -11.08
C VAL A 28 -27.97 -5.17 -12.04
N GLN A 29 -28.88 -4.27 -11.61
CA GLN A 29 -29.92 -3.76 -12.50
C GLN A 29 -29.47 -2.47 -13.18
N LYS A 30 -29.95 -2.24 -14.39
CA LYS A 30 -29.72 -1.04 -15.17
C LYS A 30 -30.22 0.18 -14.40
N GLY A 31 -29.32 0.90 -13.71
CA GLY A 31 -29.68 2.07 -12.91
C GLY A 31 -28.99 2.18 -11.55
N ASN A 32 -27.76 1.71 -11.39
CA ASN A 32 -26.88 1.96 -10.23
C ASN A 32 -27.32 1.45 -8.83
N ASN A 33 -28.26 0.54 -8.73
CA ASN A 33 -28.57 -0.09 -7.43
C ASN A 33 -27.99 -1.50 -7.37
N VAL A 34 -27.15 -1.76 -6.35
CA VAL A 34 -26.59 -3.06 -6.05
C VAL A 34 -27.27 -3.61 -4.80
N SER A 35 -27.85 -4.80 -4.85
CA SER A 35 -28.38 -5.49 -3.69
C SER A 35 -27.68 -6.83 -3.49
N VAL A 36 -27.37 -7.17 -2.24
CA VAL A 36 -26.75 -8.44 -1.86
C VAL A 36 -27.74 -9.19 -0.97
N ASN A 37 -28.22 -10.36 -1.42
CA ASN A 37 -29.06 -11.24 -0.64
C ASN A 37 -28.34 -12.58 -0.40
N GLY A 38 -28.27 -13.02 0.86
CA GLY A 38 -27.59 -14.26 1.25
C GLY A 38 -28.38 -15.53 0.88
N GLU A 39 -27.63 -16.63 0.63
CA GLU A 39 -28.05 -18.02 0.44
C GLU A 39 -28.13 -18.54 -1.00
N ALA A 40 -27.09 -18.40 -1.82
CA ALA A 40 -26.79 -19.28 -2.98
C ALA A 40 -25.40 -19.02 -3.55
N PRO A 41 -24.79 -19.96 -4.33
CA PRO A 41 -23.47 -19.73 -4.93
C PRO A 41 -23.48 -18.54 -5.88
N LEU A 42 -22.45 -17.71 -5.78
CA LEU A 42 -22.30 -16.47 -6.59
C LEU A 42 -22.10 -16.83 -8.06
N SER A 43 -23.01 -16.40 -8.89
CA SER A 43 -22.84 -16.33 -10.34
C SER A 43 -22.82 -14.89 -10.83
N LEU A 44 -21.87 -14.54 -11.65
CA LEU A 44 -21.78 -13.23 -12.30
C LEU A 44 -22.19 -13.38 -13.76
N THR A 45 -23.28 -12.73 -14.18
CA THR A 45 -23.69 -12.71 -15.59
C THR A 45 -23.27 -11.37 -16.19
N LEU A 46 -22.30 -11.36 -17.08
CA LEU A 46 -21.92 -10.23 -17.91
C LEU A 46 -22.40 -10.51 -19.34
N ASP A 47 -23.14 -9.55 -19.91
CA ASP A 47 -23.61 -9.58 -21.31
C ASP A 47 -24.51 -10.78 -21.71
N GLY A 48 -25.31 -11.29 -20.75
CA GLY A 48 -26.31 -12.32 -21.04
C GLY A 48 -25.76 -13.70 -21.39
N LYS A 49 -24.48 -13.95 -21.06
CA LYS A 49 -23.88 -15.29 -21.14
C LYS A 49 -23.56 -15.77 -19.73
N ASP A 50 -24.06 -16.95 -19.38
CA ASP A 50 -23.72 -17.61 -18.11
C ASP A 50 -22.25 -18.03 -18.16
N HIS A 51 -21.40 -17.33 -17.39
CA HIS A 51 -20.10 -17.87 -17.01
C HIS A 51 -20.31 -18.77 -15.79
N GLN A 52 -20.11 -20.06 -15.94
CA GLN A 52 -20.24 -21.03 -14.87
C GLN A 52 -19.28 -20.67 -13.72
N SER A 53 -19.80 -20.76 -12.51
CA SER A 53 -19.05 -20.54 -11.28
C SER A 53 -17.88 -21.52 -11.18
N CYS A 54 -16.65 -21.00 -11.08
CA CYS A 54 -15.48 -21.81 -10.72
C CYS A 54 -15.72 -22.45 -9.34
N GLN A 55 -15.95 -23.74 -9.27
CA GLN A 55 -15.95 -24.47 -8.01
C GLN A 55 -14.50 -24.73 -7.58
N PHE A 56 -14.05 -24.02 -6.55
CA PHE A 56 -12.78 -24.32 -5.88
C PHE A 56 -12.95 -25.62 -5.08
N LEU A 57 -12.52 -26.72 -5.66
CA LEU A 57 -12.46 -28.00 -4.95
C LEU A 57 -11.07 -28.12 -4.30
N SER A 58 -11.02 -28.04 -2.95
CA SER A 58 -9.88 -28.62 -2.25
C SER A 58 -9.87 -30.12 -2.54
N LYS A 59 -8.79 -30.65 -3.10
CA LYS A 59 -8.59 -32.09 -3.12
C LYS A 59 -8.56 -32.56 -1.68
N ARG A 60 -9.50 -33.45 -1.35
CA ARG A 60 -9.70 -34.20 -0.11
C ARG A 60 -9.94 -33.41 1.17
N ALA A 61 -11.16 -33.55 1.69
CA ALA A 61 -11.33 -33.62 3.14
C ALA A 61 -10.29 -34.63 3.70
N PRO A 62 -9.66 -34.38 4.86
CA PRO A 62 -8.76 -35.33 5.46
C PRO A 62 -9.50 -36.66 5.54
N ASP A 63 -8.92 -37.73 4.96
CA ASP A 63 -9.38 -39.08 5.22
C ASP A 63 -9.14 -39.28 6.72
N GLU A 64 -10.21 -39.44 7.50
CA GLU A 64 -10.13 -39.55 8.97
C GLU A 64 -9.27 -40.78 9.40
N ASN A 65 -8.91 -41.65 8.46
CA ASN A 65 -8.06 -42.82 8.65
C ASN A 65 -6.67 -42.70 7.99
N HIS A 66 -6.29 -41.53 7.44
CA HIS A 66 -4.98 -41.38 6.80
C HIS A 66 -3.87 -41.32 7.86
N GLU A 67 -3.02 -42.34 7.88
CA GLU A 67 -1.81 -42.35 8.72
C GLU A 67 -0.75 -41.43 8.09
N PHE A 68 -0.30 -40.41 8.85
CA PHE A 68 0.71 -39.45 8.40
C PHE A 68 2.04 -40.14 8.14
N THR A 69 2.55 -40.01 6.93
CA THR A 69 3.79 -40.64 6.47
C THR A 69 4.91 -39.62 6.25
N TRP A 70 6.12 -39.97 6.63
CA TRP A 70 7.28 -39.12 6.41
C TRP A 70 8.45 -39.93 5.85
N LYS A 71 9.34 -39.24 5.13
CA LYS A 71 10.57 -39.85 4.60
C LYS A 71 11.74 -38.86 4.68
N GLU A 72 12.92 -39.40 5.01
CA GLU A 72 14.21 -38.67 4.90
C GLU A 72 15.02 -39.30 3.78
N VAL A 73 15.60 -38.48 2.91
CA VAL A 73 16.50 -38.88 1.83
C VAL A 73 17.77 -38.05 1.85
N THR A 74 18.87 -38.64 1.42
CA THR A 74 20.15 -37.91 1.26
C THR A 74 20.62 -38.10 -0.17
N THR A 75 20.57 -37.05 -0.96
CA THR A 75 21.03 -37.03 -2.35
C THR A 75 22.55 -36.83 -2.40
N THR A 76 23.21 -37.44 -3.37
CA THR A 76 24.63 -37.23 -3.62
C THR A 76 24.86 -36.18 -4.71
N ARG A 77 23.93 -36.08 -5.64
CA ARG A 77 23.88 -35.07 -6.72
C ARG A 77 22.44 -34.63 -6.93
N GLY A 78 22.24 -33.52 -7.65
CA GLY A 78 20.90 -33.06 -8.05
C GLY A 78 20.24 -34.02 -9.04
N GLY A 79 18.90 -34.06 -9.00
CA GLY A 79 18.05 -34.86 -9.86
C GLY A 79 17.82 -36.33 -9.43
N GLU A 80 18.27 -36.70 -8.22
CA GLU A 80 18.12 -38.07 -7.72
C GLU A 80 16.79 -38.34 -6.98
N LEU A 81 16.06 -37.28 -6.60
CA LEU A 81 14.93 -37.39 -5.66
C LEU A 81 13.81 -38.29 -6.20
N ALA A 82 13.48 -38.16 -7.47
CA ALA A 82 12.41 -38.98 -8.11
C ALA A 82 12.71 -40.48 -8.02
N GLU A 83 13.94 -40.91 -8.32
CA GLU A 83 14.39 -42.29 -8.24
C GLU A 83 14.38 -42.78 -6.78
N MET A 84 14.86 -41.98 -5.84
CA MET A 84 14.92 -42.32 -4.41
C MET A 84 13.56 -42.46 -3.75
N LEU A 85 12.58 -41.69 -4.21
CA LEU A 85 11.21 -41.77 -3.69
C LEU A 85 10.40 -42.90 -4.35
N GLY A 86 10.61 -43.15 -5.64
CA GLY A 86 9.95 -44.23 -6.38
C GLY A 86 8.44 -44.22 -6.16
N ASP A 87 7.87 -45.39 -5.83
CA ASP A 87 6.43 -45.56 -5.62
C ASP A 87 5.85 -44.79 -4.43
N GLN A 88 6.72 -44.29 -3.53
CA GLN A 88 6.31 -43.50 -2.37
C GLN A 88 6.07 -42.04 -2.68
N LEU A 89 6.47 -41.56 -3.86
CA LEU A 89 6.42 -40.15 -4.27
C LEU A 89 5.06 -39.48 -3.96
N ARG A 90 3.96 -40.14 -4.19
CA ARG A 90 2.60 -39.60 -4.03
C ARG A 90 1.92 -39.95 -2.71
N SER A 91 2.53 -40.78 -1.90
CA SER A 91 1.95 -41.21 -0.63
C SER A 91 2.50 -40.50 0.60
N ILE A 92 3.70 -39.89 0.51
CA ILE A 92 4.34 -39.20 1.63
C ILE A 92 3.69 -37.85 1.90
N ASP A 93 3.51 -37.51 3.18
CA ASP A 93 3.00 -36.21 3.65
C ASP A 93 4.12 -35.23 3.99
N SER A 94 5.28 -35.76 4.43
CA SER A 94 6.43 -34.97 4.83
C SER A 94 7.71 -35.52 4.27
N LEU A 95 8.57 -34.65 3.76
CA LEU A 95 9.84 -34.98 3.15
C LEU A 95 10.97 -34.17 3.78
N VAL A 96 12.01 -34.85 4.24
CA VAL A 96 13.27 -34.26 4.65
C VAL A 96 14.33 -34.60 3.61
N VAL A 97 14.94 -33.58 3.00
CA VAL A 97 16.00 -33.76 1.98
C VAL A 97 17.31 -33.21 2.53
N LYS A 98 18.36 -34.02 2.41
CA LYS A 98 19.75 -33.66 2.72
C LYS A 98 20.60 -33.86 1.46
N GLY A 99 21.74 -33.16 1.40
CA GLY A 99 22.67 -33.26 0.27
C GLY A 99 22.29 -32.36 -0.90
N ASN A 100 22.78 -32.66 -2.10
CA ASN A 100 22.69 -31.79 -3.25
C ASN A 100 21.34 -31.92 -3.97
N ILE A 101 20.69 -30.81 -4.24
CA ILE A 101 19.42 -30.74 -5.01
C ILE A 101 19.48 -29.67 -6.09
N ASN A 102 18.77 -29.91 -7.18
CA ASN A 102 18.66 -29.00 -8.33
C ASN A 102 17.20 -28.79 -8.75
N ASP A 103 16.98 -28.22 -9.92
CA ASP A 103 15.65 -27.90 -10.47
C ASP A 103 14.76 -29.16 -10.65
N ASP A 104 15.32 -30.28 -11.11
CA ASP A 104 14.56 -31.55 -11.27
C ASP A 104 14.01 -32.06 -9.92
N ASP A 105 14.75 -31.85 -8.83
CA ASP A 105 14.29 -32.21 -7.48
C ASP A 105 13.15 -31.30 -7.01
N PHE A 106 13.19 -29.99 -7.33
CA PHE A 106 12.06 -29.09 -7.08
C PHE A 106 10.82 -29.48 -7.88
N HIS A 107 10.99 -29.87 -9.16
CA HIS A 107 9.89 -30.38 -9.96
C HIS A 107 9.30 -31.67 -9.35
N THR A 108 10.15 -32.58 -8.88
CA THR A 108 9.74 -33.79 -8.17
C THR A 108 8.92 -33.49 -6.90
N MET A 109 9.34 -32.53 -6.09
CA MET A 109 8.62 -32.09 -4.89
C MET A 109 7.29 -31.41 -5.26
N TRP A 110 7.25 -30.64 -6.35
CA TRP A 110 6.04 -30.04 -6.89
C TRP A 110 5.05 -31.14 -7.34
N ASP A 111 5.47 -32.15 -8.14
CA ASP A 111 4.61 -33.27 -8.56
C ASP A 111 4.06 -34.03 -7.36
N ALA A 112 4.89 -34.32 -6.36
CA ALA A 112 4.47 -34.98 -5.12
C ALA A 112 3.45 -34.16 -4.33
N SER A 113 3.53 -32.83 -4.40
CA SER A 113 2.60 -31.92 -3.73
C SER A 113 1.30 -31.71 -4.51
N LEU A 114 1.37 -31.72 -5.86
CA LEU A 114 0.21 -31.53 -6.72
C LEU A 114 -0.63 -32.80 -6.85
N HIS A 115 0.02 -33.91 -7.14
CA HIS A 115 -0.64 -35.20 -7.43
C HIS A 115 -0.65 -36.19 -6.25
N GLY A 116 0.08 -35.87 -5.17
CA GLY A 116 0.21 -36.64 -3.94
C GLY A 116 -0.25 -35.92 -2.70
N ASN A 117 0.35 -36.28 -1.57
CA ASN A 117 0.00 -35.78 -0.25
C ASN A 117 1.07 -34.84 0.34
N LEU A 118 2.20 -34.58 -0.36
CA LEU A 118 3.32 -33.86 0.18
C LEU A 118 2.94 -32.42 0.58
N SER A 119 2.90 -32.19 1.87
CA SER A 119 2.47 -30.91 2.46
C SER A 119 3.55 -30.25 3.31
N VAL A 120 4.58 -30.97 3.72
CA VAL A 120 5.70 -30.46 4.51
C VAL A 120 7.02 -30.87 3.87
N ILE A 121 7.87 -29.86 3.60
CA ILE A 121 9.21 -30.05 3.04
C ILE A 121 10.24 -29.43 3.97
N ASN A 122 11.26 -30.19 4.35
CA ASN A 122 12.39 -29.70 5.10
C ASN A 122 13.68 -29.83 4.29
N LEU A 123 14.25 -28.69 3.90
CA LEU A 123 15.50 -28.56 3.15
C LEU A 123 16.64 -27.97 4.01
N GLU A 124 16.48 -27.91 5.34
CA GLU A 124 17.44 -27.27 6.25
C GLU A 124 18.89 -27.75 6.03
N ASN A 125 19.07 -29.03 5.70
CA ASN A 125 20.36 -29.64 5.46
C ASN A 125 20.61 -29.97 3.97
N ALA A 126 19.85 -29.38 3.06
CA ALA A 126 20.06 -29.49 1.63
C ALA A 126 21.05 -28.43 1.13
N VAL A 127 21.79 -28.79 0.10
CA VAL A 127 22.65 -27.86 -0.66
C VAL A 127 21.95 -27.62 -2.00
N VAL A 128 21.35 -26.46 -2.11
CA VAL A 128 20.60 -26.07 -3.31
C VAL A 128 21.56 -25.56 -4.36
N GLU A 129 21.44 -26.04 -5.59
CA GLU A 129 22.26 -25.60 -6.71
C GLU A 129 22.16 -24.08 -6.89
N ASN A 130 23.28 -23.42 -7.11
CA ASN A 130 23.39 -21.96 -7.24
C ASN A 130 22.85 -21.16 -6.03
N ASN A 131 22.67 -21.76 -4.86
CA ASN A 131 22.06 -21.17 -3.67
C ASN A 131 20.68 -20.53 -3.97
N ALA A 132 19.91 -21.09 -4.90
CA ALA A 132 18.69 -20.49 -5.42
C ALA A 132 17.52 -21.48 -5.51
N ILE A 133 16.36 -21.10 -4.97
CA ILE A 133 15.11 -21.72 -5.37
C ILE A 133 14.83 -21.32 -6.81
N PRO A 134 14.59 -22.26 -7.75
CA PRO A 134 14.37 -21.96 -9.16
C PRO A 134 13.17 -21.05 -9.41
N ASP A 135 13.14 -20.40 -10.57
CA ASP A 135 11.93 -19.74 -11.05
C ASP A 135 10.84 -20.80 -11.27
N ASN A 136 9.61 -20.52 -10.87
CA ASN A 136 8.45 -21.43 -10.94
C ASN A 136 8.59 -22.75 -10.19
N ALA A 137 9.48 -22.86 -9.19
CA ALA A 137 9.78 -24.13 -8.48
C ALA A 137 8.54 -24.92 -8.05
N PHE A 138 7.46 -24.23 -7.63
CA PHE A 138 6.18 -24.82 -7.23
C PHE A 138 5.00 -24.31 -8.04
N TYR A 139 5.25 -23.86 -9.29
CA TYR A 139 4.22 -23.36 -10.19
C TYR A 139 4.47 -23.77 -11.65
N HIS A 140 3.59 -24.59 -12.20
CA HIS A 140 3.63 -24.99 -13.62
C HIS A 140 2.24 -24.82 -14.25
N ALA A 141 2.01 -23.66 -14.89
CA ALA A 141 0.70 -23.25 -15.39
C ALA A 141 0.04 -24.27 -16.34
N ASN A 142 0.83 -24.93 -17.19
CA ASN A 142 0.32 -25.85 -18.19
C ASN A 142 -0.11 -27.21 -17.60
N GLU A 143 0.37 -27.56 -16.42
CA GLU A 143 0.12 -28.87 -15.79
C GLU A 143 -0.89 -28.76 -14.64
N GLN A 144 -1.15 -27.53 -14.14
CA GLN A 144 -2.22 -27.28 -13.18
C GLN A 144 -3.60 -27.17 -13.85
N TYR A 145 -3.63 -27.17 -15.18
CA TYR A 145 -4.83 -27.04 -16.00
C TYR A 145 -5.06 -28.32 -16.80
N GLU A 146 -5.86 -29.23 -16.32
CA GLU A 146 -6.43 -30.32 -17.13
C GLU A 146 -7.67 -29.78 -17.84
N GLY A 147 -7.50 -29.51 -19.15
CA GLY A 147 -8.54 -28.99 -20.04
C GLY A 147 -9.68 -29.94 -20.26
N ASP A 148 -10.57 -30.11 -19.30
CA ASP A 148 -11.93 -30.55 -19.51
C ASP A 148 -12.88 -29.39 -19.21
N SER A 149 -14.01 -29.37 -19.88
CA SER A 149 -15.03 -28.30 -19.90
C SER A 149 -15.59 -27.82 -18.54
N ASN A 150 -15.00 -28.27 -17.43
CA ASN A 150 -15.36 -27.92 -16.06
C ASN A 150 -14.23 -27.22 -15.28
N GLU A 151 -13.24 -26.60 -15.93
CA GLU A 151 -12.18 -25.76 -15.34
C GLU A 151 -11.78 -26.20 -13.91
N ARG A 152 -11.17 -27.38 -13.75
CA ARG A 152 -10.67 -27.84 -12.44
C ARG A 152 -9.24 -27.35 -12.27
N PHE A 153 -9.05 -26.39 -11.36
CA PHE A 153 -7.72 -25.99 -10.92
C PHE A 153 -7.23 -26.94 -9.83
N TYR A 154 -6.08 -27.55 -10.04
CA TYR A 154 -5.39 -28.33 -9.03
C TYR A 154 -4.38 -27.44 -8.32
N TYR A 155 -4.43 -27.42 -7.00
CA TYR A 155 -3.51 -26.66 -6.17
C TYR A 155 -2.60 -27.59 -5.40
N ILE A 156 -1.31 -27.20 -5.31
CA ILE A 156 -0.34 -27.95 -4.52
C ILE A 156 -0.77 -28.02 -3.04
N ALA A 157 -0.52 -29.16 -2.41
CA ALA A 157 -0.85 -29.40 -1.00
C ALA A 157 0.16 -28.78 -0.03
N LEU A 158 1.26 -28.18 -0.52
CA LEU A 158 2.36 -27.65 0.27
C LEU A 158 1.89 -26.60 1.29
N ARG A 159 2.05 -26.91 2.59
CA ARG A 159 1.68 -26.04 3.72
C ARG A 159 2.87 -25.41 4.39
N ARG A 160 4.01 -26.11 4.42
CA ARG A 160 5.22 -25.66 5.07
C ARG A 160 6.45 -26.09 4.29
N ILE A 161 7.39 -25.15 4.16
CA ILE A 161 8.73 -25.43 3.66
C ILE A 161 9.77 -24.79 4.58
N ILE A 162 10.84 -25.51 4.91
CA ILE A 162 12.00 -25.01 5.62
C ILE A 162 13.13 -24.91 4.61
N LEU A 163 13.61 -23.70 4.39
CA LEU A 163 14.70 -23.39 3.47
C LEU A 163 16.05 -23.46 4.18
N PRO A 164 17.11 -23.89 3.49
CA PRO A 164 18.44 -24.04 4.09
C PRO A 164 19.09 -22.69 4.36
N ASP A 165 19.96 -22.65 5.38
CA ASP A 165 20.91 -21.56 5.55
C ASP A 165 21.86 -21.52 4.34
N GLY A 166 22.23 -20.31 3.90
CA GLY A 166 23.07 -20.13 2.70
C GLY A 166 22.28 -19.93 1.40
N LEU A 167 20.95 -20.09 1.42
CA LEU A 167 20.12 -19.75 0.27
C LEU A 167 20.12 -18.23 0.03
N GLU A 168 20.49 -17.81 -1.18
CA GLU A 168 20.62 -16.39 -1.53
C GLU A 168 19.48 -15.86 -2.40
N LYS A 169 18.76 -16.74 -3.10
CA LYS A 169 17.72 -16.36 -4.05
C LYS A 169 16.46 -17.22 -3.87
N ILE A 170 15.30 -16.58 -3.89
CA ILE A 170 14.00 -17.18 -4.18
C ILE A 170 13.58 -16.67 -5.55
N GLY A 171 13.39 -17.59 -6.52
CA GLY A 171 13.13 -17.27 -7.91
C GLY A 171 11.77 -16.62 -8.17
N ASN A 172 11.57 -16.16 -9.41
CA ASN A 172 10.31 -15.60 -9.84
C ASN A 172 9.21 -16.67 -9.82
N SER A 173 8.02 -16.31 -9.34
CA SER A 173 6.89 -17.25 -9.24
C SER A 173 7.18 -18.56 -8.50
N ALA A 174 8.24 -18.60 -7.66
CA ALA A 174 8.68 -19.85 -7.03
C ALA A 174 7.56 -20.57 -6.25
N PHE A 175 6.68 -19.78 -5.57
CA PHE A 175 5.52 -20.28 -4.83
C PHE A 175 4.22 -19.59 -5.29
N TYR A 176 4.17 -19.13 -6.56
CA TYR A 176 2.99 -18.49 -7.11
C TYR A 176 1.77 -19.40 -7.01
N GLN A 177 0.66 -18.86 -6.45
CA GLN A 177 -0.59 -19.62 -6.25
C GLN A 177 -0.45 -20.89 -5.39
N ALA A 178 0.58 -20.98 -4.56
CA ALA A 178 0.67 -22.04 -3.55
C ALA A 178 -0.36 -21.76 -2.43
N TYR A 179 -1.65 -21.90 -2.73
CA TYR A 179 -2.76 -21.49 -1.85
C TYR A 179 -2.83 -22.22 -0.50
N ALA A 180 -2.09 -23.32 -0.33
CA ALA A 180 -2.01 -24.01 0.94
C ALA A 180 -0.81 -23.56 1.79
N LEU A 181 0.18 -22.85 1.22
CA LEU A 181 1.44 -22.49 1.88
C LEU A 181 1.21 -21.45 2.97
N ARG A 182 1.52 -21.84 4.22
CA ARG A 182 1.36 -21.00 5.42
C ARG A 182 2.66 -20.60 6.07
N GLN A 183 3.69 -21.44 5.99
CA GLN A 183 4.92 -21.27 6.72
C GLN A 183 6.14 -21.47 5.82
N VAL A 184 7.01 -20.46 5.83
CA VAL A 184 8.34 -20.46 5.23
C VAL A 184 9.26 -19.64 6.13
N ASN A 185 10.52 -20.05 6.26
CA ASN A 185 11.55 -19.22 6.86
C ASN A 185 12.28 -18.43 5.77
N PHE A 186 12.76 -17.26 6.13
CA PHE A 186 13.62 -16.44 5.28
C PHE A 186 15.05 -16.48 5.84
N PRO A 187 16.00 -17.24 5.24
CA PRO A 187 17.35 -17.36 5.76
C PRO A 187 18.09 -16.01 5.69
N SER A 188 19.00 -15.79 6.63
CA SER A 188 19.75 -14.51 6.73
C SER A 188 20.69 -14.25 5.54
N SER A 189 21.00 -15.29 4.77
CA SER A 189 21.77 -15.22 3.52
C SER A 189 20.97 -14.68 2.33
N LEU A 190 19.63 -14.61 2.42
CA LEU A 190 18.77 -14.19 1.32
C LEU A 190 19.11 -12.76 0.85
N ARG A 191 19.21 -12.58 -0.47
CA ARG A 191 19.53 -11.31 -1.14
C ARG A 191 18.48 -10.94 -2.20
N TYR A 192 17.84 -11.94 -2.80
CA TYR A 192 16.89 -11.73 -3.87
C TYR A 192 15.58 -12.45 -3.60
N LEU A 193 14.48 -11.70 -3.74
CA LEU A 193 13.11 -12.18 -3.65
C LEU A 193 12.40 -11.85 -4.97
N GLY A 194 12.09 -12.88 -5.75
CA GLY A 194 11.62 -12.78 -7.11
C GLY A 194 10.23 -12.16 -7.28
N GLU A 195 9.91 -11.75 -8.51
CA GLU A 195 8.57 -11.30 -8.88
C GLU A 195 7.56 -12.43 -8.67
N TYR A 196 6.39 -12.11 -8.10
CA TYR A 196 5.33 -13.09 -7.81
C TYR A 196 5.74 -14.24 -6.88
N ALA A 197 6.90 -14.18 -6.21
CA ALA A 197 7.46 -15.33 -5.50
C ALA A 197 6.49 -15.98 -4.52
N PHE A 198 5.68 -15.21 -3.80
CA PHE A 198 4.65 -15.70 -2.85
C PHE A 198 3.24 -15.20 -3.18
N ASN A 199 3.02 -14.75 -4.41
CA ASN A 199 1.71 -14.21 -4.79
C ASN A 199 0.60 -15.24 -4.54
N ALA A 200 -0.48 -14.79 -3.90
CA ALA A 200 -1.66 -15.59 -3.58
C ALA A 200 -1.41 -16.83 -2.70
N THR A 201 -0.38 -16.77 -1.85
CA THR A 201 -0.19 -17.76 -0.78
C THR A 201 -1.02 -17.42 0.46
N LYS A 202 -1.10 -18.34 1.42
CA LYS A 202 -1.73 -18.15 2.73
C LYS A 202 -0.71 -17.99 3.86
N LEU A 203 0.37 -17.25 3.62
CA LEU A 203 1.42 -17.07 4.62
C LEU A 203 0.85 -16.52 5.95
N GLU A 204 1.11 -17.26 7.03
CA GLU A 204 0.74 -16.93 8.41
C GLU A 204 2.00 -16.60 9.22
N ILE A 205 2.69 -15.52 8.84
CA ILE A 205 3.96 -15.10 9.46
C ILE A 205 3.75 -13.70 10.07
N ASN A 206 3.98 -13.59 11.39
CA ASN A 206 3.87 -12.31 12.10
C ASN A 206 4.90 -12.23 13.23
N PRO A 207 5.86 -11.31 13.18
CA PRO A 207 6.13 -10.39 12.08
C PRO A 207 6.74 -11.09 10.84
N LEU A 208 6.44 -10.57 9.65
CA LEU A 208 7.22 -10.88 8.45
C LEU A 208 8.51 -10.07 8.53
N VAL A 209 9.63 -10.74 8.76
CA VAL A 209 10.95 -10.10 8.80
C VAL A 209 11.68 -10.38 7.49
N ILE A 210 11.95 -9.35 6.73
CA ILE A 210 12.78 -9.43 5.52
C ILE A 210 14.25 -9.38 5.95
N PRO A 211 15.09 -10.34 5.51
CA PRO A 211 16.48 -10.41 5.96
C PRO A 211 17.35 -9.21 5.52
N GLU A 212 18.36 -8.89 6.33
CA GLU A 212 19.38 -7.92 5.96
C GLU A 212 20.13 -8.37 4.70
N GLY A 213 20.36 -7.42 3.78
CA GLY A 213 20.96 -7.67 2.47
C GLY A 213 19.95 -7.84 1.34
N VAL A 214 18.64 -7.99 1.62
CA VAL A 214 17.59 -7.81 0.62
C VAL A 214 17.45 -6.31 0.37
N GLU A 215 17.66 -5.88 -0.87
CA GLU A 215 17.58 -4.47 -1.26
C GLU A 215 16.25 -4.13 -1.95
N GLU A 216 15.53 -5.14 -2.44
CA GLU A 216 14.28 -4.97 -3.17
C GLU A 216 13.24 -6.04 -2.78
N ILE A 217 12.00 -5.61 -2.58
CA ILE A 217 10.84 -6.49 -2.64
C ILE A 217 10.26 -6.35 -4.05
N SER A 218 10.37 -7.41 -4.85
CA SER A 218 10.03 -7.38 -6.26
C SER A 218 8.52 -7.23 -6.50
N LYS A 219 8.16 -6.94 -7.75
CA LYS A 219 6.79 -6.76 -8.22
C LYS A 219 5.91 -7.96 -7.87
N TYR A 220 4.73 -7.71 -7.27
CA TYR A 220 3.75 -8.73 -6.83
C TYR A 220 4.29 -9.78 -5.85
N ALA A 221 5.45 -9.60 -5.23
CA ALA A 221 6.13 -10.66 -4.46
C ALA A 221 5.23 -11.30 -3.38
N PHE A 222 4.41 -10.52 -2.68
CA PHE A 222 3.46 -10.98 -1.66
C PHE A 222 2.00 -10.63 -1.97
N ALA A 223 1.68 -10.18 -3.19
CA ALA A 223 0.31 -9.77 -3.50
C ALA A 223 -0.70 -10.89 -3.19
N PHE A 224 -1.88 -10.51 -2.69
CA PHE A 224 -2.95 -11.43 -2.31
C PHE A 224 -2.62 -12.46 -1.22
N CYS A 225 -1.56 -12.24 -0.41
CA CYS A 225 -1.31 -13.03 0.79
C CYS A 225 -2.30 -12.65 1.89
N ARG A 226 -3.54 -13.13 1.80
CA ARG A 226 -4.67 -12.69 2.63
C ARG A 226 -4.58 -13.09 4.11
N GLU A 227 -3.69 -14.01 4.46
CA GLU A 227 -3.43 -14.39 5.86
C GLU A 227 -2.16 -13.74 6.41
N LEU A 228 -1.43 -12.96 5.60
CA LEU A 228 -0.25 -12.22 6.02
C LEU A 228 -0.66 -10.98 6.82
N LYS A 229 -0.94 -11.18 8.10
CA LYS A 229 -1.45 -10.17 9.03
C LYS A 229 -0.32 -9.60 9.90
N GLY A 230 -0.53 -8.38 10.42
CA GLY A 230 0.34 -7.82 11.43
C GLY A 230 1.50 -7.02 10.85
N LYS A 231 2.69 -7.19 11.40
CA LYS A 231 3.84 -6.32 11.13
C LYS A 231 4.75 -6.88 10.04
N VAL A 232 5.18 -6.00 9.13
CA VAL A 232 6.32 -6.21 8.23
C VAL A 232 7.53 -5.43 8.74
N VAL A 233 8.68 -6.08 8.82
CA VAL A 233 9.94 -5.47 9.22
C VAL A 233 10.88 -5.49 8.03
N LEU A 234 11.17 -4.30 7.50
CA LEU A 234 12.12 -4.10 6.41
C LEU A 234 13.55 -4.02 6.96
N PRO A 235 14.54 -4.54 6.22
CA PRO A 235 15.96 -4.41 6.57
C PRO A 235 16.46 -2.99 6.32
N SER A 236 17.59 -2.65 6.95
CA SER A 236 18.28 -1.37 6.72
C SER A 236 18.83 -1.21 5.29
N THR A 237 18.97 -2.31 4.58
CA THR A 237 19.44 -2.36 3.18
C THR A 237 18.36 -2.10 2.14
N MET A 238 17.07 -2.01 2.56
CA MET A 238 15.95 -1.86 1.64
C MET A 238 16.01 -0.55 0.85
N LYS A 239 16.02 -0.65 -0.49
CA LYS A 239 16.02 0.47 -1.42
C LYS A 239 14.70 0.65 -2.15
N SER A 240 14.04 -0.45 -2.50
CA SER A 240 12.81 -0.37 -3.29
C SER A 240 11.76 -1.40 -2.91
N ILE A 241 10.49 -0.98 -3.04
CA ILE A 241 9.33 -1.85 -2.94
C ILE A 241 8.61 -1.78 -4.28
N GLY A 242 8.51 -2.91 -4.95
CA GLY A 242 7.99 -3.04 -6.30
C GLY A 242 6.48 -2.77 -6.42
N GLU A 243 6.01 -2.68 -7.66
CA GLU A 243 4.59 -2.50 -7.95
C GLU A 243 3.78 -3.68 -7.39
N TRP A 244 2.65 -3.39 -6.73
CA TRP A 244 1.71 -4.38 -6.20
C TRP A 244 2.32 -5.34 -5.17
N ALA A 245 3.48 -5.02 -4.58
CA ALA A 245 4.26 -5.96 -3.77
C ALA A 245 3.47 -6.57 -2.61
N PHE A 246 2.63 -5.80 -1.90
CA PHE A 246 1.76 -6.23 -0.80
C PHE A 246 0.27 -6.01 -1.08
N TYR A 247 -0.12 -5.92 -2.34
CA TYR A 247 -1.51 -5.68 -2.72
C TYR A 247 -2.46 -6.69 -2.08
N GLY A 248 -3.48 -6.20 -1.37
CA GLY A 248 -4.50 -7.03 -0.74
C GLY A 248 -4.00 -7.89 0.44
N CYS A 249 -2.87 -7.51 1.05
CA CYS A 249 -2.36 -8.13 2.27
C CYS A 249 -2.88 -7.37 3.51
N PRO A 250 -3.50 -8.03 4.50
CA PRO A 250 -4.01 -7.35 5.70
C PRO A 250 -2.91 -7.02 6.72
N ILE A 251 -1.76 -6.49 6.24
CA ILE A 251 -0.69 -6.00 7.09
C ILE A 251 -1.11 -4.71 7.80
N THR A 252 -0.78 -4.60 9.09
CA THR A 252 -1.24 -3.48 9.93
C THR A 252 -0.17 -2.42 10.18
N SER A 253 1.10 -2.77 9.99
CA SER A 253 2.22 -1.84 10.16
C SER A 253 3.46 -2.27 9.37
N ILE A 254 4.26 -1.28 9.00
CA ILE A 254 5.53 -1.47 8.31
C ILE A 254 6.48 -0.32 8.69
N ASN A 255 7.78 -0.63 8.85
CA ASN A 255 8.80 0.38 9.13
C ASN A 255 9.44 0.85 7.83
N PHE A 256 9.07 1.99 7.33
CA PHE A 256 9.84 2.64 6.27
C PHE A 256 11.06 3.33 6.88
N LEU A 257 12.25 3.02 6.37
CA LEU A 257 13.53 3.53 6.89
C LEU A 257 14.15 4.55 5.93
N GLU A 258 14.94 5.47 6.45
CA GLU A 258 15.77 6.33 5.60
C GLU A 258 16.70 5.45 4.75
N GLY A 259 16.83 5.83 3.46
CA GLY A 259 17.49 5.00 2.45
C GLY A 259 16.53 4.26 1.54
N LEU A 260 15.24 4.14 1.90
CA LEU A 260 14.22 3.67 0.96
C LEU A 260 14.05 4.71 -0.16
N GLU A 261 14.37 4.32 -1.39
CA GLU A 261 14.42 5.20 -2.54
C GLU A 261 13.09 5.26 -3.30
N SER A 262 12.33 4.13 -3.31
CA SER A 262 11.08 4.08 -4.06
C SER A 262 10.03 3.13 -3.50
N ILE A 263 8.75 3.52 -3.69
CA ILE A 263 7.57 2.69 -3.50
C ILE A 263 6.79 2.68 -4.81
N GLY A 264 6.61 1.48 -5.37
CA GLY A 264 5.94 1.25 -6.63
C GLY A 264 4.43 1.49 -6.59
N ARG A 265 3.80 1.47 -7.77
CA ARG A 265 2.36 1.60 -7.95
C ARG A 265 1.61 0.54 -7.13
N ASN A 266 0.57 0.96 -6.41
CA ASN A 266 -0.33 0.09 -5.65
C ASN A 266 0.38 -0.88 -4.67
N ALA A 267 1.61 -0.57 -4.25
CA ALA A 267 2.42 -1.47 -3.44
C ALA A 267 1.72 -1.92 -2.15
N PHE A 268 0.93 -1.05 -1.54
CA PHE A 268 0.16 -1.29 -0.32
C PHE A 268 -1.34 -1.04 -0.52
N TRP A 269 -1.84 -1.18 -1.74
CA TRP A 269 -3.25 -1.02 -2.02
C TRP A 269 -4.06 -2.10 -1.32
N GLN A 270 -5.15 -1.69 -0.65
CA GLN A 270 -6.05 -2.61 0.07
C GLN A 270 -5.32 -3.42 1.17
N CYS A 271 -4.46 -2.74 1.92
CA CYS A 271 -3.90 -3.26 3.17
C CYS A 271 -4.73 -2.78 4.39
N ASP A 272 -4.32 -3.20 5.60
CA ASP A 272 -4.94 -2.78 6.87
C ASP A 272 -4.01 -1.84 7.67
N LEU A 273 -3.15 -1.09 6.98
CA LEU A 273 -2.23 -0.14 7.61
C LEU A 273 -3.00 0.89 8.45
N ARG A 274 -2.47 1.24 9.62
CA ARG A 274 -3.07 2.22 10.52
C ARG A 274 -2.37 3.57 10.48
N GLU A 275 -1.07 3.54 10.46
CA GLU A 275 -0.23 4.73 10.37
C GLU A 275 0.96 4.43 9.46
N VAL A 276 1.38 5.43 8.69
CA VAL A 276 2.58 5.36 7.87
C VAL A 276 3.42 6.61 8.06
N THR A 277 4.73 6.40 8.21
CA THR A 277 5.73 7.48 8.20
C THR A 277 6.68 7.22 7.05
N LEU A 278 6.76 8.15 6.12
CA LEU A 278 7.50 8.03 4.86
C LEU A 278 8.80 8.83 4.94
N PRO A 279 9.95 8.21 4.62
CA PRO A 279 11.24 8.87 4.67
C PRO A 279 11.40 9.90 3.55
N GLY A 280 12.24 10.90 3.78
CA GLY A 280 12.51 11.95 2.82
C GLY A 280 13.26 11.50 1.57
N SER A 281 13.95 10.36 1.65
CA SER A 281 14.61 9.72 0.50
C SER A 281 13.63 9.14 -0.52
N CYS A 282 12.41 8.80 -0.09
CA CYS A 282 11.46 8.04 -0.90
C CYS A 282 10.90 8.86 -2.07
N ARG A 283 10.81 8.24 -3.23
CA ARG A 283 10.10 8.71 -4.42
C ARG A 283 8.97 7.76 -4.75
N PHE A 284 7.91 8.31 -5.33
CA PHE A 284 6.73 7.52 -5.66
C PHE A 284 6.63 7.34 -7.17
N SER A 285 6.09 6.20 -7.60
CA SER A 285 5.70 6.02 -9.00
C SER A 285 4.68 7.08 -9.39
N LYS A 286 4.81 7.66 -10.59
CA LYS A 286 3.85 8.66 -11.11
C LYS A 286 2.41 8.14 -11.14
N TRP A 287 2.23 6.88 -11.49
CA TRP A 287 0.94 6.18 -11.43
C TRP A 287 0.74 5.63 -10.02
N GLY A 288 0.29 6.47 -9.15
CA GLY A 288 0.21 6.32 -7.70
C GLY A 288 -0.49 5.10 -7.10
N GLY A 289 -1.44 5.37 -6.23
CA GLY A 289 -2.23 4.33 -5.54
C GLY A 289 -1.48 3.58 -4.45
N GLN A 290 -0.32 4.09 -3.99
CA GLN A 290 0.54 3.37 -3.05
C GLN A 290 -0.22 2.87 -1.82
N PHE A 291 -1.12 3.68 -1.27
CA PHE A 291 -1.87 3.39 -0.04
C PHE A 291 -3.38 3.42 -0.22
N GLY A 292 -3.90 3.40 -1.45
CA GLY A 292 -5.34 3.42 -1.69
C GLY A 292 -6.10 2.28 -1.02
N LEU A 293 -7.36 2.50 -0.66
CA LEU A 293 -8.26 1.54 0.01
C LEU A 293 -7.72 0.95 1.33
N ASN A 294 -6.81 1.64 2.02
CA ASN A 294 -6.44 1.30 3.39
C ASN A 294 -7.50 1.85 4.35
N TRP A 295 -8.57 1.10 4.54
CA TRP A 295 -9.75 1.56 5.28
C TRP A 295 -9.50 1.84 6.76
N HIS A 296 -8.40 1.33 7.31
CA HIS A 296 -7.97 1.51 8.70
C HIS A 296 -6.88 2.58 8.86
N LEU A 297 -6.41 3.20 7.76
CA LEU A 297 -5.35 4.21 7.80
C LEU A 297 -5.86 5.51 8.42
N GLU A 298 -5.28 5.90 9.53
CA GLU A 298 -5.68 7.07 10.33
C GLU A 298 -4.72 8.24 10.17
N LYS A 299 -3.44 7.96 9.90
CA LYS A 299 -2.40 8.99 9.83
C LYS A 299 -1.34 8.70 8.78
N ILE A 300 -0.96 9.74 8.04
CA ILE A 300 0.18 9.75 7.13
C ILE A 300 1.13 10.89 7.53
N THR A 301 2.41 10.57 7.69
CA THR A 301 3.46 11.54 7.94
C THR A 301 4.55 11.42 6.90
N PHE A 302 4.91 12.53 6.29
CA PHE A 302 6.03 12.61 5.34
C PHE A 302 7.21 13.34 5.99
N ALA A 303 8.41 12.82 5.84
CA ALA A 303 9.62 13.61 6.04
C ALA A 303 9.88 14.51 4.81
N ASP A 304 10.66 15.55 4.99
CA ASP A 304 11.02 16.47 3.90
C ASP A 304 11.83 15.74 2.82
N GLY A 305 11.53 16.04 1.57
CA GLY A 305 12.18 15.44 0.41
C GLY A 305 11.27 15.31 -0.81
N PRO A 306 10.12 14.61 -0.72
CA PRO A 306 9.15 14.56 -1.81
C PRO A 306 8.62 15.96 -2.16
N THR A 307 8.54 16.26 -3.46
CA THR A 307 7.96 17.50 -3.98
C THR A 307 6.59 17.31 -4.59
N GLU A 308 6.19 16.06 -4.74
CA GLU A 308 4.93 15.65 -5.36
C GLU A 308 4.33 14.46 -4.62
N ILE A 309 3.02 14.51 -4.37
CA ILE A 309 2.22 13.34 -3.98
C ILE A 309 1.54 12.84 -5.25
N PRO A 310 1.74 11.56 -5.64
CA PRO A 310 1.27 11.07 -6.92
C PRO A 310 -0.25 10.86 -6.97
N ASP A 311 -0.75 10.54 -8.17
CA ASP A 311 -2.14 10.24 -8.41
C ASP A 311 -2.63 9.05 -7.56
N TYR A 312 -3.86 9.11 -7.06
CA TYR A 312 -4.54 8.04 -6.29
C TYR A 312 -3.82 7.62 -5.01
N PHE A 313 -2.88 8.39 -4.50
CA PHE A 313 -1.93 8.02 -3.43
C PHE A 313 -2.58 7.32 -2.23
N ALA A 314 -3.63 7.90 -1.66
CA ALA A 314 -4.38 7.41 -0.52
C ALA A 314 -5.91 7.48 -0.78
N VAL A 315 -6.33 7.26 -2.02
CA VAL A 315 -7.75 7.30 -2.40
C VAL A 315 -8.57 6.34 -1.53
N ASN A 316 -9.74 6.83 -1.07
CA ASN A 316 -10.69 6.05 -0.28
C ASN A 316 -10.13 5.48 1.04
N CYS A 317 -9.21 6.23 1.67
CA CYS A 317 -8.78 5.96 3.05
C CYS A 317 -9.77 6.60 4.03
N VAL A 318 -10.94 5.96 4.19
CA VAL A 318 -12.11 6.54 4.85
C VAL A 318 -11.90 6.93 6.33
N ARG A 319 -10.90 6.38 7.00
CA ARG A 319 -10.54 6.71 8.39
C ARG A 319 -9.39 7.67 8.54
N LEU A 320 -8.80 8.15 7.43
CA LEU A 320 -7.69 9.08 7.45
C LEU A 320 -8.12 10.40 8.11
N ARG A 321 -7.47 10.76 9.20
CA ARG A 321 -7.79 11.94 10.03
C ARG A 321 -6.70 12.99 10.01
N GLU A 322 -5.47 12.58 9.73
CA GLU A 322 -4.28 13.43 9.80
C GLU A 322 -3.32 13.14 8.66
N VAL A 323 -2.92 14.19 7.97
CA VAL A 323 -1.86 14.18 6.97
C VAL A 323 -0.85 15.26 7.32
N ASN A 324 0.37 14.85 7.65
CA ASN A 324 1.49 15.77 7.87
C ASN A 324 2.31 15.86 6.59
N PHE A 325 2.07 16.93 5.83
CA PHE A 325 2.76 17.17 4.57
C PHE A 325 4.23 17.58 4.79
N PRO A 326 5.16 17.22 3.87
CA PRO A 326 6.53 17.69 3.92
C PRO A 326 6.57 19.17 3.52
N HIS A 327 7.50 19.95 4.08
CA HIS A 327 7.67 21.35 3.69
C HIS A 327 8.08 21.52 2.22
N THR A 328 8.59 20.46 1.61
CA THR A 328 9.07 20.44 0.22
C THR A 328 7.97 20.23 -0.82
N ILE A 329 6.73 19.89 -0.40
CA ILE A 329 5.64 19.56 -1.32
C ILE A 329 5.22 20.76 -2.17
N LYS A 330 4.99 20.52 -3.45
CA LYS A 330 4.52 21.53 -4.41
C LYS A 330 3.24 21.10 -5.12
N HIS A 331 3.05 19.82 -5.33
CA HIS A 331 1.96 19.28 -6.13
C HIS A 331 1.32 18.07 -5.48
N ILE A 332 -0.02 18.02 -5.52
CA ILE A 332 -0.80 16.86 -5.15
C ILE A 332 -1.52 16.37 -6.41
N GLY A 333 -1.33 15.09 -6.74
CA GLY A 333 -1.83 14.48 -7.96
C GLY A 333 -3.34 14.25 -8.00
N VAL A 334 -3.79 13.65 -9.11
CA VAL A 334 -5.20 13.34 -9.38
C VAL A 334 -5.74 12.36 -8.34
N GLN A 335 -6.89 12.68 -7.72
CA GLN A 335 -7.59 11.82 -6.75
C GLN A 335 -6.70 11.32 -5.58
N ALA A 336 -5.64 12.08 -5.24
CA ALA A 336 -4.63 11.61 -4.28
C ALA A 336 -5.21 11.31 -2.89
N PHE A 337 -6.22 12.07 -2.44
CA PHE A 337 -6.95 11.89 -1.18
C PHE A 337 -8.47 11.88 -1.39
N ASP A 338 -8.93 11.52 -2.59
CA ASP A 338 -10.36 11.40 -2.88
C ASP A 338 -11.03 10.43 -1.91
N LEU A 339 -12.22 10.80 -1.40
CA LEU A 339 -13.00 10.02 -0.43
C LEU A 339 -12.30 9.73 0.91
N CYS A 340 -11.34 10.55 1.33
CA CYS A 340 -10.79 10.52 2.69
C CYS A 340 -11.75 11.23 3.66
N ILE A 341 -12.94 10.68 3.84
CA ILE A 341 -14.12 11.32 4.46
C ILE A 341 -13.96 11.74 5.93
N SER A 342 -12.92 11.29 6.64
CA SER A 342 -12.69 11.61 8.06
C SER A 342 -11.71 12.76 8.30
N LEU A 343 -11.12 13.34 7.25
CA LEU A 343 -10.25 14.51 7.38
C LEU A 343 -11.09 15.72 7.77
N LYS A 344 -10.71 16.40 8.88
CA LYS A 344 -11.43 17.57 9.39
C LYS A 344 -10.73 18.90 9.10
N ARG A 345 -9.43 18.87 8.97
CA ARG A 345 -8.62 20.06 8.71
C ARG A 345 -7.45 19.69 7.82
N LEU A 346 -7.18 20.52 6.83
CA LEU A 346 -6.00 20.42 5.98
C LEU A 346 -5.28 21.77 5.93
N GLU A 347 -3.98 21.74 6.17
CA GLU A 347 -3.10 22.89 6.05
C GLU A 347 -1.94 22.51 5.15
N PHE A 348 -1.76 23.26 4.07
CA PHE A 348 -0.65 23.04 3.14
C PHE A 348 0.54 23.91 3.52
N PRO A 349 1.76 23.37 3.42
CA PRO A 349 2.98 24.13 3.70
C PRO A 349 3.20 25.22 2.64
N LEU A 350 3.98 26.21 3.01
CA LEU A 350 4.50 27.21 2.08
C LEU A 350 5.23 26.54 0.93
N GLY A 351 5.01 27.00 -0.28
CA GLY A 351 5.57 26.39 -1.49
C GLY A 351 4.64 25.43 -2.20
N MET A 352 3.54 25.00 -1.59
CA MET A 352 2.48 24.24 -2.26
C MET A 352 1.87 25.07 -3.40
N GLN A 353 1.76 24.50 -4.61
CA GLN A 353 1.42 25.24 -5.82
C GLN A 353 0.14 24.76 -6.48
N SER A 354 -0.12 23.44 -6.52
CA SER A 354 -1.28 22.93 -7.25
C SER A 354 -1.90 21.67 -6.69
N LEU A 355 -3.22 21.54 -6.93
CA LEU A 355 -4.00 20.32 -6.77
C LEU A 355 -4.38 19.79 -8.13
N GLY A 356 -4.29 18.45 -8.31
CA GLY A 356 -4.80 17.73 -9.47
C GLY A 356 -6.32 17.62 -9.47
N GLU A 357 -6.86 17.01 -10.54
CA GLU A 357 -8.28 16.70 -10.67
C GLU A 357 -8.75 15.83 -9.49
N GLU A 358 -9.87 16.19 -8.86
CA GLU A 358 -10.50 15.45 -7.74
C GLU A 358 -9.54 15.15 -6.55
N ALA A 359 -8.42 15.88 -6.44
CA ALA A 359 -7.35 15.57 -5.47
C ALA A 359 -7.85 15.46 -4.01
N LEU A 360 -8.85 16.26 -3.65
CA LEU A 360 -9.47 16.35 -2.33
C LEU A 360 -11.00 16.19 -2.42
N ALA A 361 -11.53 15.52 -3.44
CA ALA A 361 -12.97 15.36 -3.59
C ALA A 361 -13.54 14.45 -2.50
N GLY A 362 -14.77 14.70 -2.09
CA GLY A 362 -15.48 13.84 -1.14
C GLY A 362 -14.94 13.85 0.29
N LEU A 363 -14.29 14.93 0.73
CA LEU A 363 -13.84 15.10 2.12
C LEU A 363 -15.03 15.56 2.99
N ASP A 364 -16.01 14.68 3.21
CA ASP A 364 -17.31 15.01 3.83
C ASP A 364 -17.19 15.72 5.18
N SER A 365 -16.23 15.34 6.03
CA SER A 365 -16.02 15.92 7.36
C SER A 365 -15.08 17.11 7.40
N LEU A 366 -14.62 17.62 6.25
CA LEU A 366 -13.66 18.73 6.21
C LEU A 366 -14.33 20.01 6.68
N GLU A 367 -13.87 20.55 7.79
CA GLU A 367 -14.38 21.78 8.41
C GLU A 367 -13.55 23.02 8.03
N CYS A 368 -12.24 22.84 7.81
CA CYS A 368 -11.33 23.93 7.52
C CYS A 368 -10.21 23.51 6.57
N ILE A 369 -9.90 24.38 5.60
CA ILE A 369 -8.75 24.21 4.72
C ILE A 369 -7.95 25.52 4.62
N VAL A 370 -6.62 25.37 4.53
CA VAL A 370 -5.69 26.50 4.44
C VAL A 370 -4.80 26.34 3.22
N PHE A 371 -5.02 27.21 2.22
CA PHE A 371 -4.19 27.33 1.02
C PHE A 371 -3.12 28.41 1.23
N PRO A 372 -1.83 28.10 0.99
CA PRO A 372 -0.75 29.06 1.15
C PRO A 372 -0.73 30.12 0.03
N ALA A 373 0.02 31.18 0.27
CA ALA A 373 0.21 32.26 -0.70
C ALA A 373 0.82 31.81 -2.04
N SER A 374 1.52 30.68 -2.04
CA SER A 374 2.13 30.06 -3.22
C SER A 374 1.18 29.27 -4.12
N MET A 375 -0.08 29.07 -3.69
CA MET A 375 -1.07 28.31 -4.46
C MET A 375 -1.39 29.03 -5.77
N THR A 376 -1.27 28.34 -6.90
CA THR A 376 -1.45 28.91 -8.24
C THR A 376 -2.56 28.26 -9.03
N SER A 377 -2.89 26.98 -8.78
CA SER A 377 -3.90 26.27 -9.56
C SER A 377 -4.63 25.18 -8.81
N LEU A 378 -5.89 24.99 -9.15
CA LEU A 378 -6.79 23.97 -8.64
C LEU A 378 -7.40 23.24 -9.82
N GLY A 379 -7.21 21.91 -9.87
CA GLY A 379 -7.77 21.06 -10.92
C GLY A 379 -9.28 20.90 -10.81
N THR A 380 -9.91 20.36 -11.84
CA THR A 380 -11.35 20.07 -11.91
C THR A 380 -11.80 19.26 -10.71
N ASN A 381 -12.88 19.63 -10.05
CA ASN A 381 -13.45 18.98 -8.87
C ASN A 381 -12.45 18.75 -7.72
N SER A 382 -11.26 19.38 -7.73
CA SER A 382 -10.24 19.14 -6.71
C SER A 382 -10.70 19.42 -5.29
N CYS A 383 -11.71 20.27 -5.14
CA CYS A 383 -12.34 20.66 -3.87
C CYS A 383 -13.85 20.38 -3.87
N ALA A 384 -14.27 19.31 -4.52
CA ALA A 384 -15.69 18.98 -4.68
C ALA A 384 -16.24 18.14 -3.51
N TYR A 385 -17.56 18.22 -3.32
CA TYR A 385 -18.32 17.37 -2.37
C TYR A 385 -17.88 17.52 -0.90
N TRP A 386 -17.54 18.74 -0.45
CA TRP A 386 -17.25 19.04 0.95
C TRP A 386 -18.54 19.44 1.67
N ARG A 387 -19.07 18.58 2.53
CA ARG A 387 -20.37 18.81 3.18
C ARG A 387 -20.30 19.68 4.42
N ASP A 388 -19.25 19.51 5.21
CA ASP A 388 -19.12 20.14 6.53
C ASP A 388 -18.19 21.36 6.55
N ILE A 389 -17.75 21.84 5.37
CA ILE A 389 -16.78 22.96 5.27
C ILE A 389 -17.35 24.25 5.86
N LYS A 390 -16.61 24.86 6.76
CA LYS A 390 -16.97 26.11 7.46
C LYS A 390 -16.05 27.25 7.10
N GLU A 391 -14.76 26.96 6.92
CA GLU A 391 -13.72 27.94 6.75
C GLU A 391 -12.75 27.56 5.62
N ILE A 392 -12.55 28.47 4.70
CA ILE A 392 -11.57 28.36 3.63
C ILE A 392 -10.61 29.54 3.75
N TYR A 393 -9.35 29.29 4.07
CA TYR A 393 -8.30 30.31 4.04
C TYR A 393 -7.54 30.18 2.73
N CYS A 394 -7.42 31.28 1.98
CA CYS A 394 -6.58 31.35 0.79
C CYS A 394 -5.69 32.60 0.86
N ALA A 395 -4.40 32.41 1.16
CA ALA A 395 -3.47 33.49 1.35
C ALA A 395 -2.89 34.06 0.03
N ALA A 396 -3.31 33.55 -1.13
CA ALA A 396 -2.84 34.02 -2.43
C ALA A 396 -3.38 35.40 -2.78
N MET A 397 -2.50 36.30 -3.19
CA MET A 397 -2.85 37.67 -3.63
C MET A 397 -3.58 37.70 -5.00
N GLU A 398 -3.35 36.67 -5.82
CA GLU A 398 -4.10 36.36 -7.03
C GLU A 398 -4.83 35.03 -6.80
N PRO A 399 -6.13 34.96 -7.06
CA PRO A 399 -6.87 33.70 -6.85
C PRO A 399 -6.25 32.57 -7.67
N PRO A 400 -6.04 31.39 -7.07
CA PRO A 400 -5.58 30.21 -7.82
C PRO A 400 -6.48 29.95 -9.03
N VAL A 401 -5.85 29.69 -10.18
CA VAL A 401 -6.57 29.39 -11.43
C VAL A 401 -7.36 28.11 -11.23
N CYS A 402 -8.66 28.17 -11.52
CA CYS A 402 -9.55 27.01 -11.50
C CYS A 402 -9.65 26.41 -12.91
N ASP A 403 -9.53 25.08 -13.03
CA ASP A 403 -9.71 24.41 -14.32
C ASP A 403 -11.16 24.62 -14.81
N PRO A 404 -11.38 25.18 -16.01
CA PRO A 404 -12.71 25.51 -16.52
C PRO A 404 -13.54 24.33 -17.03
N THR A 405 -13.00 23.10 -16.97
CA THR A 405 -13.71 21.92 -17.45
C THR A 405 -14.92 21.56 -16.57
N ASP A 406 -15.83 20.77 -17.10
CA ASP A 406 -17.17 20.45 -16.57
C ASP A 406 -17.27 20.30 -15.04
N GLY A 407 -18.03 21.18 -14.39
CA GLY A 407 -18.37 21.13 -12.98
C GLY A 407 -17.64 22.14 -12.08
N GLY A 408 -16.45 22.63 -12.50
CA GLY A 408 -15.63 23.56 -11.72
C GLY A 408 -14.97 22.92 -10.51
N VAL A 409 -14.12 23.69 -9.83
CA VAL A 409 -13.29 23.21 -8.70
C VAL A 409 -14.12 22.85 -7.46
N PHE A 410 -15.11 23.69 -7.14
CA PHE A 410 -15.95 23.60 -5.96
C PHE A 410 -17.36 23.10 -6.31
N SER A 411 -17.46 21.90 -6.89
CA SER A 411 -18.74 21.32 -7.28
C SER A 411 -19.36 20.46 -6.15
N GLY A 412 -20.68 20.26 -6.19
CA GLY A 412 -21.36 19.28 -5.32
C GLY A 412 -21.37 19.62 -3.83
N PHE A 413 -21.23 20.89 -3.47
CA PHE A 413 -21.52 21.37 -2.12
C PHE A 413 -23.01 21.12 -1.84
N GLY A 414 -23.32 20.34 -0.79
CA GLY A 414 -24.68 19.89 -0.47
C GLY A 414 -25.62 20.96 0.10
N PHE A 415 -25.36 22.24 -0.15
CA PHE A 415 -26.15 23.34 0.36
C PHE A 415 -27.29 23.70 -0.64
N PRO A 416 -28.55 23.70 -0.21
CA PRO A 416 -29.68 23.96 -1.09
C PRO A 416 -29.64 25.35 -1.75
N ASP A 417 -28.99 26.32 -1.16
CA ASP A 417 -28.98 27.72 -1.56
C ASP A 417 -27.60 28.25 -1.97
N GLY A 418 -26.61 27.37 -2.24
CA GLY A 418 -25.32 27.80 -2.74
C GLY A 418 -24.21 27.91 -1.69
N PHE A 419 -23.23 28.71 -1.96
CA PHE A 419 -21.94 28.82 -1.30
C PHE A 419 -21.94 29.88 -0.19
N ASP A 420 -23.01 30.05 0.57
CA ASP A 420 -23.12 31.04 1.64
C ASP A 420 -22.68 30.54 3.02
N THR A 421 -22.48 29.23 3.17
CA THR A 421 -22.08 28.65 4.46
C THR A 421 -20.60 28.79 4.77
N PRO A 422 -19.61 28.44 3.89
CA PRO A 422 -18.22 28.62 4.25
C PRO A 422 -17.84 30.10 4.24
N VAL A 423 -17.09 30.51 5.25
CA VAL A 423 -16.40 31.82 5.26
C VAL A 423 -15.10 31.65 4.50
N VAL A 424 -14.89 32.48 3.48
CA VAL A 424 -13.65 32.49 2.69
C VAL A 424 -12.79 33.66 3.11
N TYR A 425 -11.70 33.38 3.80
CA TYR A 425 -10.72 34.35 4.24
C TYR A 425 -9.67 34.58 3.16
N ILE A 426 -9.55 35.83 2.69
CA ILE A 426 -8.65 36.23 1.61
C ILE A 426 -7.81 37.45 2.03
N PRO A 427 -6.68 37.73 1.35
CA PRO A 427 -5.87 38.91 1.65
C PRO A 427 -6.62 40.22 1.40
N LYS A 428 -6.36 41.21 2.26
CA LYS A 428 -6.98 42.53 2.19
C LYS A 428 -6.72 43.19 0.84
N GLY A 429 -7.78 43.76 0.24
CA GLY A 429 -7.75 44.42 -1.07
C GLY A 429 -7.85 43.48 -2.27
N THR A 430 -8.15 42.18 -2.08
CA THR A 430 -8.22 41.17 -3.17
C THR A 430 -9.64 40.73 -3.53
N ILE A 431 -10.67 41.17 -2.81
CA ILE A 431 -12.03 40.70 -2.99
C ILE A 431 -12.55 40.83 -4.45
N ASN A 432 -12.18 41.93 -5.13
CA ASN A 432 -12.58 42.14 -6.53
C ASN A 432 -11.94 41.10 -7.48
N LYS A 433 -10.74 40.63 -7.17
CA LYS A 433 -10.06 39.59 -7.95
C LYS A 433 -10.74 38.21 -7.75
N TYR A 434 -11.08 37.88 -6.50
CA TYR A 434 -11.75 36.61 -6.18
C TYR A 434 -13.20 36.52 -6.71
N LYS A 435 -13.85 37.68 -6.90
CA LYS A 435 -15.19 37.76 -7.47
C LYS A 435 -15.21 38.04 -8.98
N ASP A 436 -14.04 38.19 -9.61
CA ASP A 436 -13.94 38.50 -11.04
C ASP A 436 -14.21 37.23 -11.88
N THR A 437 -15.30 37.29 -12.65
CA THR A 437 -15.70 36.23 -13.55
C THR A 437 -15.03 36.29 -14.92
N SER A 438 -14.29 37.40 -15.22
CA SER A 438 -13.69 37.63 -16.55
C SER A 438 -12.45 36.79 -16.82
N HIS A 439 -11.84 36.22 -15.80
CA HIS A 439 -10.58 35.49 -15.86
C HIS A 439 -10.73 33.95 -15.79
N ASN A 440 -11.90 33.42 -16.10
CA ASN A 440 -12.18 31.97 -16.02
C ASN A 440 -11.86 31.32 -14.67
N CYS A 441 -11.95 32.06 -13.57
CA CYS A 441 -11.82 31.53 -12.21
C CYS A 441 -13.12 30.82 -11.81
N MET A 442 -13.63 29.92 -12.67
CA MET A 442 -14.90 29.21 -12.43
C MET A 442 -14.83 28.40 -11.13
N GLY A 443 -15.16 29.05 -10.03
CA GLY A 443 -15.14 28.43 -8.72
C GLY A 443 -15.14 29.41 -7.56
N TRP A 444 -14.21 30.35 -7.50
CA TRP A 444 -14.15 31.32 -6.40
C TRP A 444 -15.35 32.26 -6.38
N GLU A 445 -15.81 32.73 -7.53
CA GLU A 445 -16.96 33.65 -7.66
C GLU A 445 -18.27 33.10 -7.10
N LYS A 446 -18.34 31.80 -6.85
CA LYS A 446 -19.53 31.13 -6.28
C LYS A 446 -19.72 31.42 -4.80
N PHE A 447 -18.65 31.76 -4.08
CA PHE A 447 -18.75 32.06 -2.65
C PHE A 447 -19.32 33.45 -2.40
N TRP A 448 -20.18 33.57 -1.38
CA TRP A 448 -20.83 34.82 -1.02
C TRP A 448 -20.22 35.45 0.22
N ASN A 449 -19.68 34.66 1.13
CA ASN A 449 -19.21 35.09 2.44
C ASN A 449 -17.68 35.25 2.45
N TYR A 450 -17.20 36.35 1.88
CA TYR A 450 -15.79 36.72 1.89
C TYR A 450 -15.43 37.64 3.05
N VAL A 451 -14.31 37.35 3.70
CA VAL A 451 -13.69 38.20 4.73
C VAL A 451 -12.26 38.53 4.31
N GLU A 452 -11.97 39.80 4.14
CA GLU A 452 -10.61 40.24 3.91
C GLU A 452 -9.86 40.40 5.23
N ILE A 453 -8.70 39.76 5.36
CA ILE A 453 -7.87 39.77 6.56
C ILE A 453 -6.45 40.19 6.23
N ASP A 454 -5.74 40.70 7.25
CA ASP A 454 -4.34 41.05 7.11
C ASP A 454 -3.45 39.78 7.07
N PRO A 455 -2.29 39.83 6.40
CA PRO A 455 -1.41 38.63 6.32
C PRO A 455 -1.09 38.00 7.67
N SER A 456 -0.97 38.77 8.75
CA SER A 456 -0.69 38.29 10.10
C SER A 456 -1.84 37.49 10.75
N GLU A 457 -3.04 37.55 10.18
CA GLU A 457 -4.23 36.88 10.68
C GLU A 457 -4.46 35.48 10.03
N PHE A 458 -3.70 35.19 8.95
CA PHE A 458 -3.73 33.85 8.36
C PHE A 458 -3.07 32.83 9.29
N PRO A 459 -3.50 31.56 9.26
CA PRO A 459 -2.73 30.50 9.88
C PRO A 459 -1.27 30.50 9.45
N THR A 460 -0.34 30.25 10.36
CA THR A 460 1.11 30.37 10.13
C THR A 460 1.64 29.55 8.96
N THR A 461 0.95 28.48 8.61
CA THR A 461 1.25 27.62 7.45
C THR A 461 0.91 28.28 6.10
N ALA A 462 0.06 29.33 6.09
CA ALA A 462 -0.43 29.97 4.85
C ALA A 462 0.49 31.07 4.33
N ILE A 463 1.29 31.70 5.19
CA ILE A 463 2.16 32.83 4.86
C ILE A 463 3.63 32.45 5.15
N ASP A 464 4.53 33.03 4.37
CA ASP A 464 5.93 33.05 4.80
C ASP A 464 5.97 33.70 6.18
N SER A 465 6.35 32.97 7.19
CA SER A 465 6.85 33.59 8.41
C SER A 465 7.89 34.61 7.92
N PRO A 466 7.74 35.91 8.23
CA PRO A 466 8.78 36.88 7.89
C PRO A 466 10.03 36.20 8.41
N ALA A 467 11.00 36.00 7.50
CA ALA A 467 12.22 35.26 7.84
C ALA A 467 12.50 35.59 9.28
N ILE A 468 12.41 34.61 10.18
CA ILE A 468 12.89 34.83 11.53
C ILE A 468 14.29 35.26 11.22
N VAL A 469 14.49 36.59 11.22
CA VAL A 469 15.81 37.10 11.41
C VAL A 469 16.15 36.43 12.69
N GLU A 470 16.90 35.29 12.57
CA GLU A 470 17.60 34.74 13.67
C GLU A 470 18.32 35.95 14.28
N THR A 471 17.61 36.67 15.14
CA THR A 471 18.27 37.23 16.26
C THR A 471 18.79 35.96 16.91
N GLN A 472 19.98 35.57 16.43
CA GLN A 472 20.83 34.67 17.13
C GLN A 472 20.99 35.26 18.54
N SER A 473 20.01 34.99 19.39
CA SER A 473 20.33 34.76 20.76
C SER A 473 21.21 33.53 20.64
N LYS A 474 22.52 33.74 20.61
CA LYS A 474 23.50 32.70 20.79
C LYS A 474 23.20 32.07 22.14
N ASP A 475 22.18 31.25 22.18
CA ASP A 475 21.99 30.33 23.31
C ASP A 475 23.12 29.32 23.16
N ASN A 476 24.26 29.64 23.74
CA ASN A 476 25.43 28.80 23.82
C ASN A 476 25.17 27.56 24.72
N SER A 477 23.93 27.25 25.04
CA SER A 477 23.56 26.09 25.82
C SER A 477 23.95 24.81 25.09
N ILE A 478 24.50 23.89 25.87
CA ILE A 478 24.91 22.57 25.43
C ILE A 478 23.81 21.57 25.83
N TYR A 479 23.44 20.70 24.92
CA TYR A 479 22.43 19.65 25.16
C TYR A 479 23.03 18.27 24.93
N ASP A 480 22.60 17.28 25.71
CA ASP A 480 22.90 15.87 25.44
C ASP A 480 22.07 15.37 24.25
N LEU A 481 22.35 14.14 23.80
CA LEU A 481 21.63 13.52 22.67
C LEU A 481 20.14 13.27 22.96
N MET A 482 19.70 13.41 24.21
CA MET A 482 18.31 13.32 24.64
C MET A 482 17.63 14.71 24.72
N GLY A 483 18.30 15.78 24.31
CA GLY A 483 17.78 17.16 24.35
C GLY A 483 17.78 17.81 25.74
N ARG A 484 18.43 17.25 26.75
CA ARG A 484 18.55 17.84 28.08
C ARG A 484 19.72 18.79 28.12
N LYS A 485 19.49 19.99 28.69
CA LYS A 485 20.54 21.01 28.87
C LYS A 485 21.62 20.50 29.81
N VAL A 486 22.88 20.65 29.41
CA VAL A 486 24.06 20.19 30.15
C VAL A 486 24.95 21.35 30.48
N GLU A 487 25.13 21.63 31.78
CA GLU A 487 25.99 22.73 32.27
C GLU A 487 27.49 22.37 32.20
N ARG A 488 27.83 21.08 32.38
CA ARG A 488 29.23 20.60 32.38
C ARG A 488 29.37 19.35 31.52
N PRO A 489 29.74 19.53 30.23
CA PRO A 489 29.97 18.42 29.34
C PRO A 489 31.14 17.54 29.86
N GLN A 490 30.92 16.23 29.83
CA GLN A 490 31.97 15.27 30.21
C GLN A 490 32.85 14.96 28.99
N LYS A 491 34.15 14.96 29.18
CA LYS A 491 35.14 14.68 28.17
C LYS A 491 34.87 13.33 27.45
N GLY A 492 34.93 13.35 26.14
CA GLY A 492 34.72 12.18 25.30
C GLY A 492 33.27 11.90 24.89
N ASN A 493 32.27 12.56 25.52
CA ASN A 493 30.88 12.40 25.15
C ASN A 493 30.45 13.35 24.03
N ILE A 494 29.40 12.95 23.27
CA ILE A 494 28.82 13.75 22.18
C ILE A 494 27.69 14.62 22.73
N TYR A 495 27.71 15.90 22.36
CA TYR A 495 26.72 16.90 22.70
C TYR A 495 26.29 17.70 21.47
N ILE A 496 25.20 18.46 21.62
CA ILE A 496 24.66 19.38 20.61
C ILE A 496 24.78 20.79 21.13
N GLN A 497 25.37 21.69 20.34
CA GLN A 497 25.43 23.13 20.59
C GLN A 497 25.20 23.87 19.28
N ASN A 498 24.28 24.82 19.26
CA ASN A 498 23.88 25.58 18.06
C ASN A 498 23.51 24.64 16.89
N GLY A 499 22.76 23.57 17.17
CA GLY A 499 22.33 22.58 16.17
C GLY A 499 23.44 21.66 15.63
N LYS A 500 24.69 21.78 16.10
CA LYS A 500 25.81 20.96 15.65
C LYS A 500 26.28 20.00 16.72
N LYS A 501 26.55 18.74 16.34
CA LYS A 501 27.16 17.74 17.24
C LYS A 501 28.64 18.01 17.41
N PHE A 502 29.13 17.89 18.64
CA PHE A 502 30.57 17.97 18.95
C PHE A 502 30.93 16.96 20.04
N VAL A 503 32.21 16.60 20.12
CA VAL A 503 32.75 15.78 21.22
C VAL A 503 33.40 16.74 22.22
N ALA A 504 33.00 16.64 23.49
CA ALA A 504 33.64 17.44 24.55
C ALA A 504 35.09 17.00 24.73
N LYS A 505 36.02 17.97 24.69
CA LYS A 505 37.49 17.74 24.80
C LYS A 505 37.94 17.76 26.24
#